data_63943e4aad48bb1d9dc44ca69b795ebb
#
_entry.id   63943e4aad48bb1d9dc44ca69b795ebb
#
_cell.length_a   1.000
_cell.length_b   1.000
_cell.length_c   1.000
_cell.angle_alpha   90.00
_cell.angle_beta   90.00
_cell.angle_gamma   90.00
#
_symmetry.space_group_name_H-M   'P 1'
#
loop_
_entity.id
_entity.type
_entity.pdbx_description
1 polymer ?
#
loop_
_entity_poly.entity_id
_entity_poly.type
_entity_poly.pdbx_seq_one_letter_code
_entity_poly.pdbx_strand_id
1 'polypeptide(L)'
;LTLTVFATLIKLLMRDGHSAEQMILFITTMMIYCAVLWIVFGTIQHMNAEVKMELITQNVQYLQGQLAMAKEHASTAKAMRHDFRHHMQNIDLLLKQQKPQEAIHYIEEFIQSLDAASQIDFCPHITANAILNNFYNQAQKEGITISITADTPEHITIADMDFVAILSNLLENAVNGCIECGSRDEITVNLRMKKEKLVIVCSNPCKTDLVIENDIIKPKGTGIESILMAIDKYDGNIRYQMEDGILTACVILNC
;
A
#
# COMPACT_ATOMS: atom_id res chain seq x y z
N LEU A 1 26.00 -2.95 41.88
CA LEU A 1 25.35 -3.95 42.75
C LEU A 1 26.08 -5.29 42.73
N THR A 2 26.49 -5.84 41.61
CA THR A 2 27.20 -7.12 41.46
C THR A 2 28.59 -7.10 42.13
N LEU A 3 29.34 -6.01 41.92
CA LEU A 3 30.69 -5.85 42.51
C LEU A 3 30.66 -5.73 44.04
N THR A 4 29.68 -5.08 44.62
CA THR A 4 29.51 -4.91 46.08
C THR A 4 29.08 -6.21 46.75
N VAL A 5 28.17 -6.97 46.13
CA VAL A 5 27.78 -8.31 46.62
C VAL A 5 28.97 -9.26 46.55
N PHE A 6 29.76 -9.18 45.49
CA PHE A 6 30.96 -9.98 45.31
C PHE A 6 32.05 -9.68 46.34
N ALA A 7 32.34 -8.41 46.63
CA ALA A 7 33.31 -7.98 47.63
C ALA A 7 32.88 -8.39 49.06
N THR A 8 31.57 -8.35 49.36
CA THR A 8 31.04 -8.83 50.66
C THR A 8 31.12 -10.34 50.78
N LEU A 9 30.87 -11.09 49.68
CA LEU A 9 30.97 -12.55 49.67
C LEU A 9 32.40 -13.03 49.85
N ILE A 10 33.39 -12.39 49.19
CA ILE A 10 34.82 -12.65 49.41
C ILE A 10 35.23 -12.38 50.86
N LYS A 11 34.79 -11.26 51.43
CA LYS A 11 35.07 -10.94 52.84
C LYS A 11 34.50 -11.98 53.80
N LEU A 12 33.29 -12.50 53.52
CA LEU A 12 32.63 -13.53 54.34
C LEU A 12 33.40 -14.87 54.25
N LEU A 13 33.80 -15.28 53.05
CA LEU A 13 34.61 -16.49 52.79
C LEU A 13 35.98 -16.42 53.48
N MET A 14 36.64 -15.26 53.46
CA MET A 14 37.93 -15.08 54.12
C MET A 14 37.84 -15.07 55.65
N ARG A 15 36.66 -14.81 56.25
CA ARG A 15 36.47 -14.73 57.69
C ARG A 15 36.32 -16.10 58.36
N ASP A 16 35.79 -17.11 57.66
CA ASP A 16 35.34 -18.38 58.24
C ASP A 16 36.30 -19.58 58.07
N GLY A 17 37.58 -19.36 57.66
CA GLY A 17 38.62 -20.42 57.64
C GLY A 17 38.35 -21.57 56.70
N HIS A 18 37.79 -21.29 55.52
CA HIS A 18 37.42 -22.29 54.50
C HIS A 18 38.66 -23.06 53.95
N SER A 19 38.44 -24.34 53.62
CA SER A 19 39.46 -25.17 53.03
C SER A 19 39.82 -24.67 51.61
N ALA A 20 41.05 -24.96 51.16
CA ALA A 20 41.51 -24.60 49.84
C ALA A 20 40.56 -25.09 48.70
N GLU A 21 39.88 -26.22 48.90
CA GLU A 21 38.89 -26.78 47.97
C GLU A 21 37.65 -25.88 47.79
N GLN A 22 37.16 -25.27 48.86
CA GLN A 22 36.00 -24.34 48.83
C GLN A 22 36.37 -23.05 48.10
N MET A 23 37.59 -22.54 48.25
CA MET A 23 38.06 -21.38 47.49
C MET A 23 38.21 -21.67 45.99
N ILE A 24 38.71 -22.85 45.60
CA ILE A 24 38.79 -23.27 44.19
C ILE A 24 37.40 -23.39 43.58
N LEU A 25 36.44 -23.99 44.30
CA LEU A 25 35.05 -24.11 43.81
C LEU A 25 34.43 -22.74 43.58
N PHE A 26 34.67 -21.79 44.49
CA PHE A 26 34.15 -20.43 44.34
C PHE A 26 34.77 -19.69 43.12
N ILE A 27 36.08 -19.80 42.92
CA ILE A 27 36.75 -19.18 41.78
C ILE A 27 36.25 -19.78 40.48
N THR A 28 36.06 -21.10 40.41
CA THR A 28 35.55 -21.76 39.18
C THR A 28 34.13 -21.39 38.86
N THR A 29 33.22 -21.32 39.85
CA THR A 29 31.84 -20.86 39.67
C THR A 29 31.77 -19.41 39.20
N MET A 30 32.64 -18.54 39.71
CA MET A 30 32.74 -17.16 39.28
C MET A 30 33.25 -17.02 37.85
N MET A 31 34.25 -17.80 37.48
CA MET A 31 34.74 -17.79 36.07
C MET A 31 33.64 -18.24 35.12
N ILE A 32 32.87 -19.28 35.47
CA ILE A 32 31.73 -19.74 34.66
C ILE A 32 30.66 -18.63 34.54
N TYR A 33 30.33 -17.98 35.65
CA TYR A 33 29.37 -16.88 35.65
C TYR A 33 29.80 -15.71 34.76
N CYS A 34 31.07 -15.29 34.88
CA CYS A 34 31.61 -14.25 33.99
C CYS A 34 31.61 -14.65 32.53
N ALA A 35 31.95 -15.92 32.23
CA ALA A 35 31.90 -16.43 30.86
C ALA A 35 30.47 -16.42 30.30
N VAL A 36 29.48 -16.83 31.09
CA VAL A 36 28.06 -16.78 30.68
C VAL A 36 27.61 -15.35 30.41
N LEU A 37 27.93 -14.41 31.31
CA LEU A 37 27.63 -12.99 31.11
C LEU A 37 28.28 -12.44 29.85
N TRP A 38 29.52 -12.80 29.56
CA TRP A 38 30.23 -12.36 28.37
C TRP A 38 29.57 -12.90 27.08
N ILE A 39 29.17 -14.19 27.10
CA ILE A 39 28.44 -14.81 25.99
C ILE A 39 27.09 -14.11 25.78
N VAL A 40 26.31 -13.92 26.85
CA VAL A 40 24.99 -13.24 26.77
C VAL A 40 25.15 -11.82 26.23
N PHE A 41 26.13 -11.06 26.71
CA PHE A 41 26.40 -9.72 26.22
C PHE A 41 26.80 -9.74 24.74
N GLY A 42 27.65 -10.67 24.31
CA GLY A 42 28.05 -10.84 22.92
C GLY A 42 26.86 -11.18 22.00
N THR A 43 25.97 -12.09 22.44
CA THR A 43 24.78 -12.44 21.68
C THR A 43 23.79 -11.27 21.54
N ILE A 44 23.59 -10.48 22.61
CA ILE A 44 22.74 -9.27 22.55
C ILE A 44 23.34 -8.24 21.58
N GLN A 45 24.64 -8.03 21.61
CA GLN A 45 25.31 -7.10 20.67
C GLN A 45 25.17 -7.57 19.22
N HIS A 46 25.32 -8.86 18.97
CA HIS A 46 25.17 -9.44 17.63
C HIS A 46 23.74 -9.30 17.12
N MET A 47 22.74 -9.65 17.94
CA MET A 47 21.32 -9.47 17.60
C MET A 47 20.96 -8.01 17.29
N ASN A 48 21.43 -7.08 18.10
CA ASN A 48 21.19 -5.65 17.86
C ASN A 48 21.83 -5.16 16.54
N ALA A 49 23.00 -5.70 16.19
CA ALA A 49 23.66 -5.37 14.93
C ALA A 49 22.87 -5.93 13.70
N GLU A 50 22.36 -7.16 13.82
CA GLU A 50 21.53 -7.78 12.77
C GLU A 50 20.23 -7.00 12.53
N VAL A 51 19.48 -6.69 13.59
CA VAL A 51 18.25 -5.90 13.49
C VAL A 51 18.50 -4.53 12.87
N LYS A 52 19.62 -3.88 13.26
CA LYS A 52 19.98 -2.58 12.69
C LYS A 52 20.32 -2.68 11.21
N MET A 53 21.02 -3.76 10.80
CA MET A 53 21.37 -3.99 9.39
C MET A 53 20.12 -4.26 8.54
N GLU A 54 19.19 -5.05 9.07
CA GLU A 54 17.90 -5.32 8.40
C GLU A 54 17.09 -4.05 8.20
N LEU A 55 16.99 -3.19 9.23
CA LEU A 55 16.30 -1.90 9.14
C LEU A 55 16.94 -0.98 8.10
N ILE A 56 18.28 -0.93 8.05
CA ILE A 56 19.00 -0.14 7.04
C ILE A 56 18.71 -0.68 5.64
N THR A 57 18.72 -2.00 5.47
CA THR A 57 18.43 -2.63 4.16
C THR A 57 17.02 -2.32 3.68
N GLN A 58 16.01 -2.41 4.56
CA GLN A 58 14.63 -2.04 4.25
C GLN A 58 14.50 -0.56 3.87
N ASN A 59 15.15 0.33 4.61
CA ASN A 59 15.15 1.76 4.29
C ASN A 59 15.80 2.06 2.93
N VAL A 60 16.90 1.39 2.61
CA VAL A 60 17.58 1.51 1.30
C VAL A 60 16.66 1.04 0.16
N GLN A 61 15.98 -0.08 0.32
CA GLN A 61 15.04 -0.60 -0.67
C GLN A 61 13.84 0.36 -0.86
N TYR A 62 13.31 0.90 0.22
CA TYR A 62 12.23 1.90 0.18
C TYR A 62 12.67 3.16 -0.58
N LEU A 63 13.85 3.71 -0.27
CA LEU A 63 14.39 4.90 -0.95
C LEU A 63 14.69 4.63 -2.43
N GLN A 64 15.15 3.43 -2.78
CA GLN A 64 15.35 3.03 -4.17
C GLN A 64 14.04 2.98 -4.95
N GLY A 65 12.97 2.45 -4.32
CA GLY A 65 11.62 2.46 -4.89
C GLY A 65 11.11 3.89 -5.15
N GLN A 66 11.24 4.79 -4.18
CA GLN A 66 10.87 6.19 -4.36
C GLN A 66 11.68 6.89 -5.47
N LEU A 67 12.97 6.61 -5.55
CA LEU A 67 13.83 7.16 -6.60
C LEU A 67 13.43 6.65 -8.00
N ALA A 68 13.05 5.38 -8.11
CA ALA A 68 12.56 4.82 -9.35
C ALA A 68 11.26 5.49 -9.82
N MET A 69 10.28 5.67 -8.93
CA MET A 69 9.04 6.40 -9.20
C MET A 69 9.31 7.86 -9.61
N ALA A 70 10.19 8.56 -8.88
CA ALA A 70 10.55 9.93 -9.22
C ALA A 70 11.21 10.05 -10.60
N LYS A 71 12.05 9.09 -10.98
CA LYS A 71 12.64 9.03 -12.32
C LYS A 71 11.61 8.78 -13.41
N GLU A 72 10.66 7.90 -13.17
CA GLU A 72 9.56 7.62 -14.09
C GLU A 72 8.69 8.86 -14.30
N HIS A 73 8.28 9.55 -13.24
CA HIS A 73 7.55 10.81 -13.31
C HIS A 73 8.34 11.89 -14.08
N ALA A 74 9.64 12.02 -13.82
CA ALA A 74 10.50 12.96 -14.54
C ALA A 74 10.62 12.62 -16.04
N SER A 75 10.68 11.32 -16.37
CA SER A 75 10.69 10.84 -17.76
C SER A 75 9.38 11.17 -18.48
N THR A 76 8.25 10.87 -17.83
CA THR A 76 6.90 11.16 -18.37
C THR A 76 6.71 12.67 -18.58
N ALA A 77 7.10 13.49 -17.61
CA ALA A 77 7.03 14.95 -17.75
C ALA A 77 7.95 15.48 -18.85
N LYS A 78 9.09 14.83 -19.10
CA LYS A 78 9.98 15.18 -20.21
C LYS A 78 9.36 14.83 -21.57
N ALA A 79 8.76 13.65 -21.69
CA ALA A 79 8.04 13.23 -22.89
C ALA A 79 6.88 14.18 -23.19
N MET A 80 6.04 14.47 -22.19
CA MET A 80 4.91 15.39 -22.32
C MET A 80 5.34 16.80 -22.78
N ARG A 81 6.44 17.34 -22.22
CA ARG A 81 6.98 18.62 -22.69
C ARG A 81 7.50 18.59 -24.12
N HIS A 82 8.07 17.46 -24.54
CA HIS A 82 8.53 17.24 -25.90
C HIS A 82 7.36 17.25 -26.88
N ASP A 83 6.31 16.50 -26.56
CA ASP A 83 5.11 16.39 -27.41
C ASP A 83 4.37 17.72 -27.49
N PHE A 84 4.21 18.42 -26.35
CA PHE A 84 3.64 19.76 -26.35
C PHE A 84 4.43 20.74 -27.23
N ARG A 85 5.77 20.67 -27.19
CA ARG A 85 6.63 21.50 -28.07
C ARG A 85 6.38 21.20 -29.55
N HIS A 86 6.20 19.94 -29.91
CA HIS A 86 5.88 19.55 -31.28
C HIS A 86 4.52 20.09 -31.74
N HIS A 87 3.51 20.04 -30.90
CA HIS A 87 2.20 20.62 -31.21
C HIS A 87 2.32 22.15 -31.42
N MET A 88 3.05 22.85 -30.55
CA MET A 88 3.28 24.29 -30.72
C MET A 88 4.07 24.63 -31.98
N GLN A 89 5.06 23.81 -32.35
CA GLN A 89 5.82 23.99 -33.59
C GLN A 89 4.96 23.80 -34.84
N ASN A 90 4.04 22.84 -34.84
CA ASN A 90 3.11 22.62 -35.94
C ASN A 90 2.16 23.80 -36.12
N ILE A 91 1.62 24.34 -35.01
CA ILE A 91 0.77 25.54 -35.04
C ILE A 91 1.54 26.74 -35.61
N ASP A 92 2.78 26.98 -35.11
CA ASP A 92 3.64 28.08 -35.60
C ASP A 92 3.93 27.94 -37.12
N LEU A 93 4.18 26.71 -37.57
CA LEU A 93 4.40 26.42 -39.00
C LEU A 93 3.18 26.74 -39.84
N LEU A 94 1.99 26.34 -39.44
CA LEU A 94 0.73 26.59 -40.17
C LEU A 94 0.44 28.10 -40.22
N LEU A 95 0.70 28.86 -39.15
CA LEU A 95 0.54 30.32 -39.13
C LEU A 95 1.54 31.00 -40.05
N LYS A 96 2.81 30.60 -40.09
CA LYS A 96 3.84 31.11 -40.99
C LYS A 96 3.52 30.83 -42.46
N GLN A 97 2.83 29.74 -42.73
CA GLN A 97 2.34 29.38 -44.09
C GLN A 97 1.07 30.16 -44.47
N GLN A 98 0.60 31.09 -43.65
CA GLN A 98 -0.63 31.86 -43.87
C GLN A 98 -1.89 30.99 -43.96
N LYS A 99 -1.93 29.88 -43.23
CA LYS A 99 -3.03 28.91 -43.14
C LYS A 99 -3.73 28.95 -41.76
N PRO A 100 -4.33 30.07 -41.38
CA PRO A 100 -4.90 30.19 -40.03
C PRO A 100 -6.07 29.28 -39.76
N GLN A 101 -6.85 28.92 -40.77
CA GLN A 101 -7.98 28.00 -40.62
C GLN A 101 -7.53 26.56 -40.32
N GLU A 102 -6.42 26.11 -40.95
CA GLU A 102 -5.83 24.80 -40.65
C GLU A 102 -5.20 24.79 -39.23
N ALA A 103 -4.62 25.91 -38.79
CA ALA A 103 -4.10 26.02 -37.43
C ALA A 103 -5.22 25.96 -36.38
N ILE A 104 -6.36 26.62 -36.63
CA ILE A 104 -7.53 26.57 -35.72
C ILE A 104 -8.07 25.12 -35.65
N HIS A 105 -8.25 24.48 -36.78
CA HIS A 105 -8.71 23.09 -36.82
C HIS A 105 -7.78 22.14 -36.06
N TYR A 106 -6.46 22.29 -36.24
CA TYR A 106 -5.46 21.52 -35.50
C TYR A 106 -5.53 21.75 -33.98
N ILE A 107 -5.77 22.98 -33.54
CA ILE A 107 -5.96 23.31 -32.12
C ILE A 107 -7.24 22.65 -31.61
N GLU A 108 -8.34 22.70 -32.36
CA GLU A 108 -9.61 22.06 -31.99
C GLU A 108 -9.46 20.54 -31.85
N GLU A 109 -8.79 19.88 -32.82
CA GLU A 109 -8.49 18.43 -32.73
C GLU A 109 -7.60 18.12 -31.52
N PHE A 110 -6.59 18.97 -31.23
CA PHE A 110 -5.71 18.79 -30.09
C PHE A 110 -6.45 18.95 -28.77
N ILE A 111 -7.32 19.97 -28.63
CA ILE A 111 -8.18 20.16 -27.47
C ILE A 111 -9.12 18.95 -27.32
N GLN A 112 -9.78 18.49 -28.38
CA GLN A 112 -10.62 17.28 -28.32
C GLN A 112 -9.85 16.03 -27.89
N SER A 113 -8.60 15.87 -28.31
CA SER A 113 -7.75 14.77 -27.87
C SER A 113 -7.38 14.86 -26.38
N LEU A 114 -7.23 16.07 -25.83
CA LEU A 114 -7.05 16.31 -24.39
C LEU A 114 -8.35 16.07 -23.62
N ASP A 115 -9.49 16.47 -24.17
CA ASP A 115 -10.81 16.27 -23.55
C ASP A 115 -11.24 14.80 -23.60
N ALA A 116 -10.83 14.03 -24.61
CA ALA A 116 -11.01 12.58 -24.63
C ALA A 116 -10.17 11.86 -23.55
N ALA A 117 -9.12 12.50 -23.06
CA ALA A 117 -8.39 12.12 -21.86
C ALA A 117 -8.97 12.80 -20.59
N SER A 118 -10.13 13.49 -20.70
CA SER A 118 -10.74 14.19 -19.57
C SER A 118 -11.17 13.19 -18.51
N GLN A 119 -10.68 13.44 -17.30
CA GLN A 119 -11.09 12.68 -16.13
C GLN A 119 -12.60 12.89 -15.93
N ILE A 120 -13.32 11.79 -15.78
CA ILE A 120 -14.72 11.83 -15.39
C ILE A 120 -14.78 12.31 -13.94
N ASP A 121 -15.64 13.27 -13.65
CA ASP A 121 -15.85 13.72 -12.28
C ASP A 121 -16.86 12.81 -11.58
N PHE A 122 -16.36 11.74 -10.96
CA PHE A 122 -17.17 10.77 -10.23
C PHE A 122 -17.60 11.30 -8.85
N CYS A 123 -16.72 12.06 -8.18
CA CYS A 123 -17.00 12.60 -6.85
C CYS A 123 -16.04 13.74 -6.48
N PRO A 124 -16.43 14.61 -5.51
CA PRO A 124 -15.61 15.73 -5.05
C PRO A 124 -14.29 15.35 -4.37
N HIS A 125 -14.19 14.11 -3.85
CA HIS A 125 -12.98 13.67 -3.15
C HIS A 125 -11.84 13.40 -4.14
N ILE A 126 -10.77 14.21 -4.10
CA ILE A 126 -9.68 14.21 -5.09
C ILE A 126 -9.03 12.83 -5.25
N THR A 127 -8.65 12.20 -4.13
CA THR A 127 -7.98 10.89 -4.13
C THR A 127 -8.92 9.79 -4.67
N ALA A 128 -10.19 9.78 -4.26
CA ALA A 128 -11.18 8.83 -4.77
C ALA A 128 -11.37 8.99 -6.27
N ASN A 129 -11.58 10.23 -6.72
CA ASN A 129 -11.81 10.54 -8.12
C ASN A 129 -10.64 10.11 -9.02
N ALA A 130 -9.39 10.32 -8.56
CA ALA A 130 -8.20 9.88 -9.27
C ALA A 130 -8.12 8.36 -9.41
N ILE A 131 -8.41 7.61 -8.33
CA ILE A 131 -8.41 6.14 -8.33
C ILE A 131 -9.51 5.61 -9.26
N LEU A 132 -10.73 6.13 -9.13
CA LEU A 132 -11.88 5.71 -9.94
C LEU A 132 -11.63 5.94 -11.44
N ASN A 133 -11.05 7.09 -11.82
CA ASN A 133 -10.67 7.37 -13.21
C ASN A 133 -9.62 6.39 -13.73
N ASN A 134 -8.60 6.08 -12.93
CA ASN A 134 -7.55 5.14 -13.33
C ASN A 134 -8.15 3.75 -13.64
N PHE A 135 -9.00 3.25 -12.75
CA PHE A 135 -9.63 1.94 -12.93
C PHE A 135 -10.72 1.94 -14.01
N TYR A 136 -11.45 3.03 -14.19
CA TYR A 136 -12.35 3.20 -15.32
C TYR A 136 -11.61 3.05 -16.66
N ASN A 137 -10.50 3.77 -16.81
CA ASN A 137 -9.67 3.72 -18.01
C ASN A 137 -9.03 2.33 -18.21
N GLN A 138 -8.61 1.66 -17.12
CA GLN A 138 -8.08 0.31 -17.18
C GLN A 138 -9.14 -0.69 -17.64
N ALA A 139 -10.34 -0.67 -17.03
CA ALA A 139 -11.45 -1.54 -17.43
C ALA A 139 -11.84 -1.34 -18.90
N GLN A 140 -11.90 -0.10 -19.37
CA GLN A 140 -12.18 0.23 -20.77
C GLN A 140 -11.12 -0.37 -21.72
N LYS A 141 -9.84 -0.33 -21.38
CA LYS A 141 -8.77 -0.93 -22.17
C LYS A 141 -8.92 -2.45 -22.29
N GLU A 142 -9.37 -3.10 -21.21
CA GLU A 142 -9.62 -4.55 -21.19
C GLU A 142 -10.99 -4.93 -21.81
N GLY A 143 -11.79 -3.94 -22.21
CA GLY A 143 -13.13 -4.13 -22.78
C GLY A 143 -14.15 -4.58 -21.74
N ILE A 144 -13.91 -4.25 -20.45
CA ILE A 144 -14.81 -4.53 -19.32
C ILE A 144 -15.69 -3.31 -19.10
N THR A 145 -17.01 -3.53 -18.99
CA THR A 145 -17.94 -2.46 -18.63
C THR A 145 -17.85 -2.19 -17.13
N ILE A 146 -17.76 -0.92 -16.74
CA ILE A 146 -17.75 -0.51 -15.32
C ILE A 146 -18.73 0.63 -15.09
N SER A 147 -19.57 0.46 -14.06
CA SER A 147 -20.54 1.45 -13.60
C SER A 147 -20.10 1.96 -12.23
N ILE A 148 -19.88 3.26 -12.12
CA ILE A 148 -19.38 3.89 -10.89
C ILE A 148 -20.41 4.91 -10.40
N THR A 149 -20.82 4.78 -9.16
CA THR A 149 -21.61 5.77 -8.42
C THR A 149 -20.85 6.16 -7.16
N ALA A 150 -20.44 7.41 -7.04
CA ALA A 150 -19.68 7.86 -5.90
C ALA A 150 -20.31 9.14 -5.31
N ASP A 151 -20.78 9.03 -4.07
CA ASP A 151 -21.35 10.12 -3.28
C ASP A 151 -20.52 10.27 -2.00
N THR A 152 -19.37 10.93 -2.14
CA THR A 152 -18.43 11.19 -1.06
C THR A 152 -18.16 12.68 -0.93
N PRO A 153 -18.05 13.23 0.30
CA PRO A 153 -17.67 14.63 0.48
C PRO A 153 -16.22 14.87 0.03
N GLU A 154 -15.86 16.13 -0.13
CA GLU A 154 -14.48 16.54 -0.49
C GLU A 154 -13.44 16.06 0.53
N HIS A 155 -13.81 16.05 1.81
CA HIS A 155 -12.96 15.60 2.91
C HIS A 155 -13.60 14.44 3.67
N ILE A 156 -12.81 13.39 3.91
CA ILE A 156 -13.12 12.26 4.78
C ILE A 156 -12.03 12.15 5.85
N THR A 157 -12.35 11.60 7.02
CA THR A 157 -11.39 11.45 8.13
C THR A 157 -10.43 10.28 7.97
N ILE A 158 -10.61 9.48 6.94
CA ILE A 158 -9.72 8.37 6.60
C ILE A 158 -8.45 8.93 5.96
N ALA A 159 -7.28 8.47 6.42
CA ALA A 159 -6.01 8.86 5.83
C ALA A 159 -5.93 8.42 4.35
N ASP A 160 -5.46 9.30 3.46
CA ASP A 160 -5.38 9.03 2.03
C ASP A 160 -4.68 7.72 1.68
N MET A 161 -3.58 7.38 2.36
CA MET A 161 -2.85 6.14 2.12
C MET A 161 -3.66 4.89 2.44
N ASP A 162 -4.42 4.89 3.52
CA ASP A 162 -5.28 3.77 3.90
C ASP A 162 -6.49 3.67 2.94
N PHE A 163 -7.05 4.82 2.55
CA PHE A 163 -8.12 4.89 1.58
C PHE A 163 -7.68 4.38 0.19
N VAL A 164 -6.48 4.80 -0.28
CA VAL A 164 -5.86 4.28 -1.51
C VAL A 164 -5.69 2.77 -1.42
N ALA A 165 -5.14 2.26 -0.30
CA ALA A 165 -4.91 0.83 -0.12
C ALA A 165 -6.22 0.02 -0.20
N ILE A 166 -7.30 0.49 0.42
CA ILE A 166 -8.60 -0.19 0.40
C ILE A 166 -9.22 -0.15 -1.00
N LEU A 167 -9.38 1.06 -1.56
CA LEU A 167 -10.12 1.24 -2.81
C LEU A 167 -9.37 0.62 -4.00
N SER A 168 -8.06 0.82 -4.10
CA SER A 168 -7.27 0.26 -5.20
C SER A 168 -7.27 -1.27 -5.17
N ASN A 169 -7.06 -1.90 -4.02
CA ASN A 169 -7.08 -3.35 -3.92
C ASN A 169 -8.47 -3.96 -4.23
N LEU A 170 -9.56 -3.30 -3.82
CA LEU A 170 -10.92 -3.75 -4.17
C LEU A 170 -11.15 -3.71 -5.68
N LEU A 171 -10.80 -2.61 -6.32
CA LEU A 171 -10.98 -2.41 -7.76
C LEU A 171 -10.06 -3.31 -8.58
N GLU A 172 -8.80 -3.47 -8.16
CA GLU A 172 -7.86 -4.40 -8.80
C GLU A 172 -8.35 -5.84 -8.72
N ASN A 173 -8.86 -6.27 -7.56
CA ASN A 173 -9.45 -7.59 -7.40
C ASN A 173 -10.67 -7.78 -8.31
N ALA A 174 -11.51 -6.76 -8.48
CA ALA A 174 -12.68 -6.82 -9.35
C ALA A 174 -12.29 -6.96 -10.83
N VAL A 175 -11.32 -6.17 -11.31
CA VAL A 175 -10.83 -6.25 -12.69
C VAL A 175 -10.16 -7.60 -12.94
N ASN A 176 -9.29 -8.04 -12.03
CA ASN A 176 -8.62 -9.34 -12.15
C ASN A 176 -9.63 -10.50 -12.12
N GLY A 177 -10.66 -10.44 -11.28
CA GLY A 177 -11.73 -11.42 -11.24
C GLY A 177 -12.46 -11.56 -12.57
N CYS A 178 -12.80 -10.45 -13.22
CA CYS A 178 -13.38 -10.46 -14.58
C CYS A 178 -12.44 -11.05 -15.62
N ILE A 179 -11.16 -10.68 -15.61
CA ILE A 179 -10.16 -11.20 -16.55
C ILE A 179 -10.00 -12.72 -16.35
N GLU A 180 -9.88 -13.19 -15.11
CA GLU A 180 -9.69 -14.60 -14.80
C GLU A 180 -10.89 -15.48 -15.17
N CYS A 181 -12.12 -14.99 -15.01
CA CYS A 181 -13.32 -15.73 -15.42
C CYS A 181 -13.64 -15.59 -16.91
N GLY A 182 -12.94 -14.70 -17.62
CA GLY A 182 -13.17 -14.42 -19.04
C GLY A 182 -14.48 -13.68 -19.33
N SER A 183 -15.13 -13.13 -18.28
CA SER A 183 -16.33 -12.32 -18.42
C SER A 183 -15.97 -10.87 -18.74
N ARG A 184 -16.80 -10.24 -19.58
CA ARG A 184 -16.76 -8.80 -19.84
C ARG A 184 -18.00 -8.09 -19.28
N ASP A 185 -18.70 -8.77 -18.40
CA ASP A 185 -19.88 -8.21 -17.76
C ASP A 185 -19.51 -7.06 -16.83
N GLU A 186 -20.52 -6.33 -16.40
CA GLU A 186 -20.38 -5.07 -15.70
C GLU A 186 -19.77 -5.24 -14.29
N ILE A 187 -18.72 -4.46 -14.00
CA ILE A 187 -18.28 -4.20 -12.64
C ILE A 187 -19.11 -3.04 -12.10
N THR A 188 -19.71 -3.19 -10.93
CA THR A 188 -20.41 -2.10 -10.27
C THR A 188 -19.66 -1.64 -9.04
N VAL A 189 -19.43 -0.33 -8.94
CA VAL A 189 -18.74 0.31 -7.82
C VAL A 189 -19.65 1.38 -7.22
N ASN A 190 -19.91 1.27 -5.93
CA ASN A 190 -20.77 2.23 -5.22
C ASN A 190 -20.06 2.71 -3.95
N LEU A 191 -19.73 4.00 -3.92
CA LEU A 191 -19.17 4.68 -2.75
C LEU A 191 -20.22 5.62 -2.19
N ARG A 192 -20.53 5.49 -0.91
CA ARG A 192 -21.50 6.37 -0.26
C ARG A 192 -21.09 6.72 1.16
N MET A 193 -21.22 8.01 1.48
CA MET A 193 -21.14 8.47 2.86
C MET A 193 -22.53 8.39 3.49
N LYS A 194 -22.67 7.65 4.59
CA LYS A 194 -23.92 7.55 5.35
C LYS A 194 -23.67 7.91 6.81
N LYS A 195 -24.06 9.11 7.21
CA LYS A 195 -23.70 9.69 8.51
C LYS A 195 -22.18 9.77 8.63
N GLU A 196 -21.59 9.11 9.63
CA GLU A 196 -20.14 9.03 9.90
C GLU A 196 -19.53 7.71 9.41
N LYS A 197 -20.13 7.10 8.36
CA LYS A 197 -19.61 5.84 7.81
C LYS A 197 -19.45 5.95 6.30
N LEU A 198 -18.29 5.57 5.82
CA LEU A 198 -18.05 5.33 4.41
C LEU A 198 -18.39 3.88 4.08
N VAL A 199 -19.27 3.69 3.12
CA VAL A 199 -19.66 2.38 2.60
C VAL A 199 -19.15 2.25 1.17
N ILE A 200 -18.35 1.22 0.91
CA ILE A 200 -17.84 0.88 -0.42
C ILE A 200 -18.39 -0.49 -0.79
N VAL A 201 -19.11 -0.56 -1.89
CA VAL A 201 -19.62 -1.81 -2.44
C VAL A 201 -19.04 -1.98 -3.83
N CYS A 202 -18.36 -3.11 -4.06
CA CYS A 202 -17.82 -3.47 -5.35
C CYS A 202 -18.33 -4.86 -5.72
N SER A 203 -18.99 -4.98 -6.88
CA SER A 203 -19.48 -6.26 -7.38
C SER A 203 -18.89 -6.53 -8.76
N ASN A 204 -18.45 -7.76 -8.96
CA ASN A 204 -17.84 -8.18 -10.23
C ASN A 204 -18.11 -9.66 -10.51
N PRO A 205 -18.18 -10.07 -11.79
CA PRO A 205 -18.12 -11.47 -12.17
C PRO A 205 -16.86 -12.14 -11.65
N CYS A 206 -16.99 -13.36 -11.15
CA CYS A 206 -15.88 -14.11 -10.59
C CYS A 206 -16.07 -15.62 -10.79
N LYS A 207 -14.97 -16.38 -10.75
CA LYS A 207 -15.02 -17.83 -10.73
C LYS A 207 -15.64 -18.32 -9.41
N THR A 208 -16.44 -19.37 -9.50
CA THR A 208 -17.21 -19.93 -8.37
C THR A 208 -16.38 -20.74 -7.37
N ASP A 209 -15.07 -20.89 -7.57
CA ASP A 209 -14.18 -21.70 -6.75
C ASP A 209 -13.54 -20.96 -5.55
N LEU A 210 -13.98 -19.72 -5.28
CA LEU A 210 -13.53 -18.95 -4.14
C LEU A 210 -14.09 -19.51 -2.82
N VAL A 211 -13.21 -19.72 -1.85
CA VAL A 211 -13.59 -20.16 -0.51
C VAL A 211 -13.91 -18.93 0.35
N ILE A 212 -15.19 -18.76 0.68
CA ILE A 212 -15.65 -17.72 1.62
C ILE A 212 -15.96 -18.43 2.95
N GLU A 213 -15.24 -18.07 4.01
CA GLU A 213 -15.48 -18.56 5.39
C GLU A 213 -15.80 -17.36 6.28
N ASN A 214 -16.94 -17.38 6.96
CA ASN A 214 -17.40 -16.30 7.84
C ASN A 214 -17.43 -14.91 7.13
N ASP A 215 -17.98 -14.85 5.94
CA ASP A 215 -18.06 -13.64 5.11
C ASP A 215 -16.69 -13.06 4.65
N ILE A 216 -15.60 -13.80 4.84
CA ILE A 216 -14.26 -13.36 4.43
C ILE A 216 -13.69 -14.35 3.42
N ILE A 217 -13.11 -13.83 2.34
CA ILE A 217 -12.37 -14.65 1.38
C ILE A 217 -11.04 -15.07 2.00
N LYS A 218 -10.69 -16.35 1.84
CA LYS A 218 -9.38 -16.84 2.25
C LYS A 218 -8.31 -16.17 1.42
N PRO A 219 -7.34 -15.44 2.02
CA PRO A 219 -6.39 -14.61 1.30
C PRO A 219 -5.59 -15.45 0.29
N LYS A 220 -5.66 -15.06 -0.96
CA LYS A 220 -4.79 -15.57 -2.03
C LYS A 220 -3.64 -14.62 -2.37
N GLY A 221 -3.42 -13.56 -1.58
CA GLY A 221 -2.38 -12.56 -1.85
C GLY A 221 -2.37 -11.38 -0.87
N THR A 222 -1.38 -10.52 -1.04
CA THR A 222 -1.11 -9.35 -0.17
C THR A 222 -2.21 -8.28 -0.20
N GLY A 223 -3.04 -8.23 -1.26
CA GLY A 223 -4.08 -7.21 -1.43
C GLY A 223 -5.18 -7.29 -0.37
N ILE A 224 -5.70 -8.50 -0.09
CA ILE A 224 -6.75 -8.69 0.93
C ILE A 224 -6.20 -8.42 2.33
N GLU A 225 -4.96 -8.82 2.62
CA GLU A 225 -4.30 -8.53 3.90
C GLU A 225 -4.13 -7.02 4.10
N SER A 226 -3.75 -6.28 3.05
CA SER A 226 -3.65 -4.82 3.09
C SER A 226 -4.99 -4.15 3.37
N ILE A 227 -6.07 -4.64 2.76
CA ILE A 227 -7.44 -4.17 3.03
C ILE A 227 -7.79 -4.39 4.51
N LEU A 228 -7.58 -5.59 5.03
CA LEU A 228 -7.91 -5.95 6.42
C LEU A 228 -7.13 -5.10 7.42
N MET A 229 -5.82 -4.90 7.20
CA MET A 229 -4.99 -4.04 8.06
C MET A 229 -5.47 -2.58 8.06
N ALA A 230 -5.86 -2.06 6.90
CA ALA A 230 -6.35 -0.69 6.81
C ALA A 230 -7.74 -0.53 7.47
N ILE A 231 -8.65 -1.49 7.27
CA ILE A 231 -10.00 -1.48 7.86
C ILE A 231 -9.97 -1.51 9.39
N ASP A 232 -9.07 -2.32 9.97
CA ASP A 232 -8.93 -2.47 11.43
C ASP A 232 -8.63 -1.13 12.14
N LYS A 233 -7.91 -0.22 11.49
CA LYS A 233 -7.59 1.12 12.02
C LYS A 233 -8.83 2.01 12.22
N TYR A 234 -9.92 1.74 11.51
CA TYR A 234 -11.14 2.56 11.48
C TYR A 234 -12.34 1.84 12.08
N ASP A 235 -12.11 0.82 12.93
CA ASP A 235 -13.15 -0.05 13.50
C ASP A 235 -14.18 -0.48 12.42
N GLY A 236 -13.65 -0.73 11.22
CA GLY A 236 -14.43 -1.06 10.05
C GLY A 236 -14.73 -2.55 9.92
N ASN A 237 -15.42 -2.90 8.87
CA ASN A 237 -15.71 -4.31 8.53
C ASN A 237 -15.71 -4.49 7.02
N ILE A 238 -15.35 -5.70 6.58
CA ILE A 238 -15.51 -6.15 5.19
C ILE A 238 -16.30 -7.44 5.16
N ARG A 239 -17.20 -7.56 4.19
CA ARG A 239 -17.96 -8.79 3.91
C ARG A 239 -17.87 -9.10 2.43
N TYR A 240 -17.69 -10.38 2.15
CA TYR A 240 -17.75 -10.91 0.80
C TYR A 240 -18.95 -11.83 0.66
N GLN A 241 -19.67 -11.70 -0.44
CA GLN A 241 -20.83 -12.51 -0.77
C GLN A 241 -20.74 -12.96 -2.22
N MET A 242 -21.02 -14.24 -2.48
CA MET A 242 -21.02 -14.81 -3.81
C MET A 242 -22.43 -15.27 -4.14
N GLU A 243 -23.03 -14.70 -5.19
CA GLU A 243 -24.35 -15.09 -5.69
C GLU A 243 -24.30 -15.13 -7.22
N ASP A 244 -24.77 -16.22 -7.81
CA ASP A 244 -24.89 -16.40 -9.27
C ASP A 244 -23.61 -16.07 -10.07
N GLY A 245 -22.42 -16.36 -9.52
CA GLY A 245 -21.15 -16.07 -10.17
C GLY A 245 -20.68 -14.61 -10.05
N ILE A 246 -21.37 -13.81 -9.25
CA ILE A 246 -21.00 -12.43 -8.93
C ILE A 246 -20.47 -12.37 -7.50
N LEU A 247 -19.24 -11.89 -7.37
CA LEU A 247 -18.63 -11.58 -6.09
C LEU A 247 -18.94 -10.15 -5.69
N THR A 248 -19.52 -9.96 -4.53
CA THR A 248 -19.75 -8.64 -3.94
C THR A 248 -18.91 -8.46 -2.69
N ALA A 249 -18.07 -7.44 -2.69
CA ALA A 249 -17.32 -6.98 -1.53
C ALA A 249 -18.00 -5.73 -0.95
N CYS A 250 -18.30 -5.74 0.34
CA CYS A 250 -18.88 -4.60 1.05
C CYS A 250 -17.96 -4.20 2.21
N VAL A 251 -17.37 -3.02 2.12
CA VAL A 251 -16.53 -2.41 3.16
C VAL A 251 -17.29 -1.30 3.84
N ILE A 252 -17.23 -1.26 5.16
CA ILE A 252 -17.79 -0.20 5.99
C ILE A 252 -16.68 0.32 6.90
N LEU A 253 -16.42 1.63 6.85
CA LEU A 253 -15.42 2.31 7.68
C LEU A 253 -16.11 3.39 8.50
N ASN A 254 -15.68 3.58 9.74
CA ASN A 254 -16.13 4.71 10.56
C ASN A 254 -15.23 5.93 10.23
N CYS A 255 -15.85 7.06 9.93
CA CYS A 255 -15.22 8.33 9.53
C CYS A 255 -15.44 9.40 10.58
#